data_20d623c4b8a31079dfa5e76c04c2f236
#
_entry.id   20d623c4b8a31079dfa5e76c04c2f236
#
_cell.length_a   1.000
_cell.length_b   1.000
_cell.length_c   1.000
_cell.angle_alpha   90.00
_cell.angle_beta   90.00
_cell.angle_gamma   90.00
#
_symmetry.space_group_name_H-M   'P 1'
#
loop_
_entity.id
_entity.type
_entity.pdbx_description
1 polymer ?
#
loop_
_entity_poly.entity_id
_entity_poly.type
_entity_poly.pdbx_seq_one_letter_code
_entity_poly.pdbx_strand_id
1 'polypeptide(L)'
;MADPNEQQKQDLHKEEPFEEEPFQEDLYEEDLYEDDDSEEDLYEEDLYEEDDSEEESIPFEYSATVTPGAAEMTELLSRGSIEILGLMPWSSNGTYLVQVTRGEDYAPAIYKPERGERPLWDFPGALWKREVATYELSRSLGFGSVPTTVARVSAPMGRGSLQAFVPALFSEHYFTLRDRSELAEQLKTLCALDLIANSADRKGGHCLIDEHNQIWAIDNGLSFHEEAKLRTVIWDFAGEPLPNRSAEAMQHLLETGLGAELVELLTPAEQQATLRRTQQVLAEGHFPFDRTGRSYPWPLV
;
A
#
# COMPACT_ATOMS: atom_id res chain seq x y z
N MET A 1 34.60 26.98 -64.69
CA MET A 1 33.52 27.06 -63.68
C MET A 1 33.98 26.20 -62.53
N ALA A 2 34.50 26.79 -61.46
CA ALA A 2 35.02 26.10 -60.30
C ALA A 2 33.88 25.94 -59.25
N ASP A 3 33.87 24.79 -58.62
CA ASP A 3 32.93 24.35 -57.63
C ASP A 3 33.08 25.16 -56.30
N PRO A 4 32.01 25.73 -55.75
CA PRO A 4 32.09 26.56 -54.55
C PRO A 4 32.22 25.78 -53.21
N ASN A 5 32.52 24.48 -53.23
CA ASN A 5 32.43 23.64 -52.04
C ASN A 5 33.78 23.22 -51.42
N GLU A 6 34.90 23.85 -51.82
CA GLU A 6 36.24 23.54 -51.29
C GLU A 6 36.79 24.52 -50.23
N GLN A 7 36.00 25.50 -49.76
CA GLN A 7 36.48 26.51 -48.82
C GLN A 7 35.97 26.40 -47.38
N GLN A 8 35.29 25.28 -47.02
CA GLN A 8 34.76 25.08 -45.67
C GLN A 8 35.41 23.93 -44.87
N LYS A 9 36.61 23.51 -45.23
CA LYS A 9 37.32 22.39 -44.56
C LYS A 9 38.63 22.75 -43.91
N GLN A 10 38.88 23.98 -43.48
CA GLN A 10 40.18 24.39 -42.90
C GLN A 10 40.09 25.15 -41.56
N ASP A 11 39.03 25.07 -40.79
CA ASP A 11 38.99 25.68 -39.43
C ASP A 11 38.41 24.69 -38.37
N LEU A 12 39.03 23.54 -38.25
CA LEU A 12 38.80 22.63 -37.13
C LEU A 12 40.15 21.98 -36.78
N HIS A 13 40.85 22.56 -35.79
CA HIS A 13 41.82 21.97 -34.87
C HIS A 13 42.75 23.04 -34.33
N LYS A 14 42.35 23.69 -33.24
CA LYS A 14 43.25 24.21 -32.21
C LYS A 14 42.56 23.97 -30.88
N GLU A 15 42.80 22.82 -30.29
CA GLU A 15 42.59 22.58 -28.87
C GLU A 15 43.78 23.16 -28.12
N GLU A 16 43.54 24.16 -27.28
CA GLU A 16 44.51 24.66 -26.29
C GLU A 16 44.53 23.67 -25.11
N PRO A 17 45.68 23.37 -24.50
CA PRO A 17 45.77 22.47 -23.39
C PRO A 17 45.22 23.10 -22.10
N PHE A 18 44.39 22.37 -21.40
CA PHE A 18 43.85 22.70 -20.08
C PHE A 18 45.00 22.60 -19.07
N GLU A 19 45.39 23.73 -18.44
CA GLU A 19 46.33 23.77 -17.33
C GLU A 19 45.56 23.34 -16.05
N GLU A 20 46.00 22.24 -15.45
CA GLU A 20 45.55 21.79 -14.13
C GLU A 20 46.22 22.69 -13.05
N GLU A 21 45.41 23.48 -12.35
CA GLU A 21 45.86 24.15 -11.13
C GLU A 21 45.94 23.14 -9.99
N PRO A 22 46.96 23.19 -9.11
CA PRO A 22 47.12 22.26 -8.03
C PRO A 22 46.14 22.56 -6.87
N PHE A 23 45.49 21.52 -6.41
CA PHE A 23 44.59 21.50 -5.24
C PHE A 23 45.41 21.89 -4.00
N GLN A 24 45.06 22.98 -3.35
CA GLN A 24 45.59 23.34 -2.03
C GLN A 24 44.85 22.54 -0.95
N GLU A 25 45.58 21.72 -0.21
CA GLU A 25 45.14 21.13 1.03
C GLU A 25 45.12 22.21 2.12
N ASP A 26 43.95 22.71 2.47
CA ASP A 26 43.74 23.51 3.65
C ASP A 26 43.80 22.63 4.89
N LEU A 27 44.87 22.82 5.66
CA LEU A 27 45.09 22.30 6.99
C LEU A 27 44.01 22.85 7.93
N TYR A 28 43.10 21.98 8.41
CA TYR A 28 42.26 22.32 9.56
C TYR A 28 43.09 22.19 10.84
N GLU A 29 43.29 23.31 11.52
CA GLU A 29 43.84 23.39 12.86
C GLU A 29 42.90 22.69 13.83
N GLU A 30 43.47 21.76 14.61
CA GLU A 30 42.79 21.12 15.74
C GLU A 30 42.68 22.17 16.88
N ASP A 31 41.51 22.74 17.05
CA ASP A 31 41.20 23.48 18.27
C ASP A 31 40.85 22.50 19.38
N LEU A 32 41.78 22.39 20.33
CA LEU A 32 41.64 21.77 21.62
C LEU A 32 40.51 22.45 22.41
N TYR A 33 39.38 21.82 22.58
CA TYR A 33 38.41 22.22 23.58
C TYR A 33 38.76 21.50 24.92
N GLU A 34 39.08 22.34 25.92
CA GLU A 34 39.28 21.95 27.30
C GLU A 34 37.99 21.35 27.86
N ASP A 35 38.16 20.20 28.57
CA ASP A 35 37.13 19.56 29.37
C ASP A 35 36.67 20.52 30.48
N ASP A 36 35.42 20.97 30.42
CA ASP A 36 34.74 21.59 31.56
C ASP A 36 33.71 20.61 32.11
N ASP A 37 34.17 19.85 33.09
CA ASP A 37 33.34 18.99 33.93
C ASP A 37 32.42 19.86 34.79
N SER A 38 31.16 20.00 34.41
CA SER A 38 30.02 20.16 35.30
C SER A 38 28.77 20.58 34.58
N GLU A 39 27.92 19.59 34.23
CA GLU A 39 26.47 19.69 34.41
C GLU A 39 25.90 18.29 34.17
N GLU A 40 25.56 17.62 35.27
CA GLU A 40 24.69 16.46 35.28
C GLU A 40 23.32 16.91 34.77
N ASP A 41 23.10 16.83 33.44
CA ASP A 41 21.77 16.91 32.85
C ASP A 41 21.01 15.63 33.24
N LEU A 42 20.18 15.81 34.25
CA LEU A 42 19.08 14.93 34.62
C LEU A 42 18.24 14.66 33.36
N TYR A 43 18.49 13.51 32.72
CA TYR A 43 17.49 12.93 31.84
C TYR A 43 16.32 12.56 32.74
N GLU A 44 15.29 13.41 32.76
CA GLU A 44 13.96 13.03 33.19
C GLU A 44 13.59 11.85 32.32
N GLU A 45 13.71 10.63 32.84
CA GLU A 45 12.96 9.49 32.36
C GLU A 45 11.49 9.90 32.51
N ASP A 46 10.91 10.42 31.43
CA ASP A 46 9.48 10.45 31.27
C ASP A 46 9.01 9.01 31.39
N LEU A 47 8.66 8.66 32.61
CA LEU A 47 7.86 7.51 32.95
C LEU A 47 6.62 7.60 32.09
N TYR A 48 6.63 6.89 30.95
CA TYR A 48 5.40 6.50 30.29
C TYR A 48 4.67 5.66 31.35
N GLU A 49 3.80 6.31 32.10
CA GLU A 49 2.76 5.61 32.82
C GLU A 49 2.04 4.78 31.74
N GLU A 50 2.28 3.47 31.73
CA GLU A 50 1.43 2.53 31.04
C GLU A 50 0.05 2.77 31.64
N ASP A 51 -0.77 3.55 30.93
CA ASP A 51 -2.17 3.73 31.23
C ASP A 51 -2.84 2.37 31.03
N ASP A 52 -2.81 1.55 32.10
CA ASP A 52 -3.60 0.33 32.23
C ASP A 52 -5.10 0.66 32.29
N SER A 53 -5.54 1.64 31.48
CA SER A 53 -6.97 1.78 31.20
C SER A 53 -7.38 0.48 30.52
N GLU A 54 -8.11 -0.36 31.26
CA GLU A 54 -8.80 -1.55 30.74
C GLU A 54 -9.52 -1.11 29.46
N GLU A 55 -8.92 -1.45 28.32
CA GLU A 55 -9.51 -1.17 27.03
C GLU A 55 -10.88 -1.85 27.00
N GLU A 56 -11.93 -1.05 27.05
CA GLU A 56 -13.28 -1.51 26.75
C GLU A 56 -13.26 -2.00 25.30
N SER A 57 -12.86 -3.27 25.12
CA SER A 57 -13.03 -3.97 23.86
C SER A 57 -14.53 -3.91 23.55
N ILE A 58 -14.89 -3.33 22.40
CA ILE A 58 -16.27 -3.34 21.94
C ILE A 58 -16.69 -4.82 21.95
N PRO A 59 -17.65 -5.25 22.77
CA PRO A 59 -18.10 -6.63 22.81
C PRO A 59 -18.84 -6.92 21.48
N PHE A 60 -18.06 -7.33 20.46
CA PHE A 60 -18.54 -7.60 19.13
C PHE A 60 -18.54 -9.11 18.89
N GLU A 61 -19.72 -9.68 18.77
CA GLU A 61 -19.90 -11.05 18.30
C GLU A 61 -20.15 -11.02 16.79
N TYR A 62 -19.26 -11.66 16.02
CA TYR A 62 -19.42 -11.73 14.58
C TYR A 62 -20.67 -12.52 14.22
N SER A 63 -21.57 -11.90 13.47
CA SER A 63 -22.75 -12.54 12.91
C SER A 63 -23.05 -11.96 11.53
N ALA A 64 -23.22 -12.81 10.53
CA ALA A 64 -23.50 -12.40 9.15
C ALA A 64 -24.29 -13.48 8.43
N THR A 65 -25.17 -13.07 7.52
CA THR A 65 -25.83 -13.99 6.56
C THR A 65 -25.06 -14.10 5.24
N VAL A 66 -24.15 -13.15 4.97
CA VAL A 66 -23.34 -13.07 3.74
C VAL A 66 -21.87 -13.03 4.09
N THR A 67 -21.07 -13.92 3.47
CA THR A 67 -19.62 -14.00 3.73
C THR A 67 -18.84 -12.91 3.00
N PRO A 68 -17.63 -12.51 3.47
CA PRO A 68 -16.86 -11.38 2.95
C PRO A 68 -16.55 -11.41 1.45
N GLY A 69 -16.40 -12.60 0.85
CA GLY A 69 -16.10 -12.78 -0.58
C GLY A 69 -17.29 -13.18 -1.46
N ALA A 70 -18.49 -13.28 -0.89
CA ALA A 70 -19.67 -13.69 -1.66
C ALA A 70 -20.10 -12.61 -2.68
N ALA A 71 -20.66 -13.02 -3.80
CA ALA A 71 -21.14 -12.10 -4.83
C ALA A 71 -22.24 -11.15 -4.30
N GLU A 72 -23.08 -11.65 -3.42
CA GLU A 72 -24.17 -10.91 -2.75
C GLU A 72 -23.66 -9.80 -1.83
N MET A 73 -22.42 -9.91 -1.33
CA MET A 73 -21.80 -8.91 -0.46
C MET A 73 -21.71 -7.55 -1.15
N THR A 74 -21.39 -7.52 -2.45
CA THR A 74 -21.33 -6.27 -3.21
C THR A 74 -22.68 -5.53 -3.20
N GLU A 75 -23.77 -6.23 -3.41
CA GLU A 75 -25.11 -5.66 -3.39
C GLU A 75 -25.51 -5.20 -1.98
N LEU A 76 -25.22 -6.03 -0.96
CA LEU A 76 -25.47 -5.70 0.44
C LEU A 76 -24.74 -4.41 0.84
N LEU A 77 -23.43 -4.33 0.61
CA LEU A 77 -22.64 -3.16 0.97
C LEU A 77 -23.02 -1.91 0.18
N SER A 78 -23.37 -2.07 -1.11
CA SER A 78 -23.72 -0.93 -1.97
C SER A 78 -25.06 -0.28 -1.61
N ARG A 79 -26.05 -1.09 -1.17
CA ARG A 79 -27.46 -0.67 -1.06
C ARG A 79 -28.08 -0.85 0.33
N GLY A 80 -27.44 -1.62 1.22
CA GLY A 80 -27.93 -1.82 2.58
C GLY A 80 -27.94 -0.55 3.41
N SER A 81 -28.80 -0.52 4.43
CA SER A 81 -28.77 0.50 5.47
C SER A 81 -27.52 0.29 6.36
N ILE A 82 -26.92 1.38 6.80
CA ILE A 82 -25.72 1.36 7.62
C ILE A 82 -26.05 1.86 9.02
N GLU A 83 -25.75 1.05 10.03
CA GLU A 83 -25.78 1.41 11.44
C GLU A 83 -24.36 1.41 11.99
N ILE A 84 -23.95 2.51 12.64
CA ILE A 84 -22.64 2.63 13.26
C ILE A 84 -22.67 1.88 14.59
N LEU A 85 -21.77 0.90 14.76
CA LEU A 85 -21.63 0.13 16.01
C LEU A 85 -20.59 0.77 16.93
N GLY A 86 -19.52 1.33 16.36
CA GLY A 86 -18.47 1.99 17.13
C GLY A 86 -17.28 2.44 16.29
N LEU A 87 -16.36 3.17 16.92
CA LEU A 87 -15.08 3.55 16.35
C LEU A 87 -14.11 2.37 16.51
N MET A 88 -13.34 2.05 15.45
CA MET A 88 -12.31 1.02 15.54
C MET A 88 -11.15 1.54 16.39
N PRO A 89 -10.76 0.81 17.46
CA PRO A 89 -9.58 1.15 18.25
C PRO A 89 -8.32 1.10 17.37
N TRP A 90 -7.29 1.85 17.74
CA TRP A 90 -5.97 1.85 17.07
C TRP A 90 -5.97 2.32 15.61
N SER A 91 -7.08 2.83 15.08
CA SER A 91 -7.10 3.39 13.73
C SER A 91 -6.57 4.82 13.73
N SER A 92 -5.57 5.09 12.89
CA SER A 92 -5.02 6.44 12.70
C SER A 92 -6.01 7.41 12.04
N ASN A 93 -7.03 6.89 11.35
CA ASN A 93 -8.13 7.61 10.70
C ASN A 93 -9.45 7.30 11.40
N GLY A 94 -10.48 8.12 11.14
CA GLY A 94 -11.85 7.84 11.61
C GLY A 94 -12.43 6.61 10.91
N THR A 95 -12.17 5.42 11.45
CA THR A 95 -12.62 4.12 10.92
C THR A 95 -13.70 3.56 11.84
N TYR A 96 -14.82 3.12 11.28
CA TYR A 96 -15.98 2.68 12.03
C TYR A 96 -16.31 1.21 11.73
N LEU A 97 -16.60 0.45 12.80
CA LEU A 97 -17.32 -0.80 12.66
C LEU A 97 -18.81 -0.46 12.46
N VAL A 98 -19.42 -1.06 11.46
CA VAL A 98 -20.83 -0.83 11.13
C VAL A 98 -21.53 -2.14 10.86
N GLN A 99 -22.86 -2.17 11.07
CA GLN A 99 -23.75 -3.21 10.58
C GLN A 99 -24.40 -2.75 9.30
N VAL A 100 -24.37 -3.59 8.26
CA VAL A 100 -25.09 -3.32 7.00
C VAL A 100 -26.23 -4.32 6.88
N THR A 101 -27.43 -3.83 6.58
CA THR A 101 -28.63 -4.66 6.49
C THR A 101 -29.44 -4.34 5.25
N ARG A 102 -29.92 -5.39 4.56
CA ARG A 102 -30.79 -5.27 3.38
C ARG A 102 -31.77 -6.44 3.31
N GLY A 103 -33.02 -6.20 3.70
CA GLY A 103 -33.99 -7.29 3.82
C GLY A 103 -33.62 -8.26 4.94
N GLU A 104 -33.42 -9.51 4.60
CA GLU A 104 -32.96 -10.56 5.53
C GLU A 104 -31.43 -10.68 5.56
N ASP A 105 -30.74 -10.06 4.61
CA ASP A 105 -29.28 -10.09 4.53
C ASP A 105 -28.66 -9.04 5.44
N TYR A 106 -27.64 -9.45 6.18
CA TYR A 106 -26.83 -8.53 6.98
C TYR A 106 -25.38 -9.02 7.11
N ALA A 107 -24.48 -8.08 7.29
CA ALA A 107 -23.07 -8.35 7.61
C ALA A 107 -22.43 -7.14 8.30
N PRO A 108 -21.46 -7.35 9.18
CA PRO A 108 -20.60 -6.27 9.65
C PRO A 108 -19.65 -5.80 8.55
N ALA A 109 -19.28 -4.54 8.61
CA ALA A 109 -18.36 -3.94 7.67
C ALA A 109 -17.50 -2.85 8.33
N ILE A 110 -16.39 -2.53 7.68
CA ILE A 110 -15.50 -1.44 8.05
C ILE A 110 -15.80 -0.25 7.15
N TYR A 111 -16.19 0.86 7.76
CA TYR A 111 -16.51 2.10 7.06
C TYR A 111 -15.41 3.14 7.31
N LYS A 112 -14.81 3.63 6.23
CA LYS A 112 -13.77 4.67 6.24
C LYS A 112 -14.31 5.91 5.50
N PRO A 113 -14.93 6.88 6.21
CA PRO A 113 -15.41 8.10 5.60
C PRO A 113 -14.28 9.05 5.21
N GLU A 114 -14.37 9.71 4.07
CA GLU A 114 -13.38 10.69 3.60
C GLU A 114 -13.08 11.77 4.65
N ARG A 115 -14.10 12.27 5.36
CA ARG A 115 -13.91 13.30 6.40
C ARG A 115 -13.12 12.80 7.63
N GLY A 116 -12.93 11.49 7.78
CA GLY A 116 -12.11 10.87 8.82
C GLY A 116 -10.65 10.71 8.42
N GLU A 117 -10.31 11.00 7.17
CA GLU A 117 -8.94 10.87 6.68
C GLU A 117 -8.07 12.00 7.26
N ARG A 118 -6.87 11.63 7.73
CA ARG A 118 -5.85 12.61 8.10
C ARG A 118 -5.10 13.05 6.85
N PRO A 119 -4.91 14.37 6.62
CA PRO A 119 -4.10 14.84 5.51
C PRO A 119 -2.67 14.33 5.61
N LEU A 120 -2.15 13.78 4.50
CA LEU A 120 -0.77 13.35 4.37
C LEU A 120 -0.04 14.33 3.44
N TRP A 121 1.22 14.66 3.78
CA TRP A 121 2.01 15.61 2.99
C TRP A 121 2.47 15.01 1.65
N ASP A 122 2.61 13.69 1.57
CA ASP A 122 3.16 12.94 0.45
C ASP A 122 2.15 12.01 -0.24
N PHE A 123 0.87 12.15 0.11
CA PHE A 123 -0.22 11.37 -0.50
C PHE A 123 -1.44 12.27 -0.75
N PRO A 124 -2.06 12.21 -1.93
CA PRO A 124 -3.29 12.96 -2.18
C PRO A 124 -4.43 12.41 -1.33
N GLY A 125 -5.37 13.26 -0.93
CA GLY A 125 -6.58 12.85 -0.21
C GLY A 125 -7.48 11.91 -1.00
N ALA A 126 -8.65 11.62 -0.44
CA ALA A 126 -9.60 10.62 -0.94
C ALA A 126 -9.00 9.20 -0.93
N LEU A 127 -8.34 8.84 0.19
CA LEU A 127 -7.73 7.52 0.40
C LEU A 127 -8.77 6.40 0.28
N TRP A 128 -10.03 6.67 0.63
CA TRP A 128 -11.14 5.73 0.46
C TRP A 128 -11.30 5.23 -0.98
N LYS A 129 -10.96 6.05 -1.99
CA LYS A 129 -10.98 5.62 -3.40
C LYS A 129 -9.95 4.53 -3.67
N ARG A 130 -8.80 4.60 -3.02
CA ARG A 130 -7.72 3.62 -3.17
C ARG A 130 -8.04 2.31 -2.49
N GLU A 131 -8.78 2.33 -1.38
CA GLU A 131 -9.36 1.12 -0.78
C GLU A 131 -10.24 0.37 -1.79
N VAL A 132 -11.16 1.09 -2.43
CA VAL A 132 -12.05 0.52 -3.46
C VAL A 132 -11.24 0.08 -4.70
N ALA A 133 -10.29 0.90 -5.14
CA ALA A 133 -9.48 0.59 -6.31
C ALA A 133 -8.63 -0.69 -6.13
N THR A 134 -8.10 -0.93 -4.92
CA THR A 134 -7.34 -2.15 -4.63
C THR A 134 -8.23 -3.39 -4.69
N TYR A 135 -9.46 -3.30 -4.18
CA TYR A 135 -10.44 -4.37 -4.35
C TYR A 135 -10.76 -4.63 -5.82
N GLU A 136 -11.06 -3.58 -6.60
CA GLU A 136 -11.39 -3.71 -8.01
C GLU A 136 -10.22 -4.26 -8.84
N LEU A 137 -8.98 -3.89 -8.50
CA LEU A 137 -7.79 -4.47 -9.12
C LEU A 137 -7.66 -5.95 -8.77
N SER A 138 -7.76 -6.33 -7.50
CA SER A 138 -7.72 -7.72 -7.04
C SER A 138 -8.80 -8.57 -7.71
N ARG A 139 -10.02 -8.02 -7.83
CA ARG A 139 -11.16 -8.65 -8.48
C ARG A 139 -10.90 -8.87 -9.98
N SER A 140 -10.42 -7.84 -10.69
CA SER A 140 -10.15 -7.91 -12.13
C SER A 140 -9.04 -8.91 -12.47
N LEU A 141 -8.05 -9.05 -11.59
CA LEU A 141 -6.98 -10.04 -11.69
C LEU A 141 -7.39 -11.45 -11.22
N GLY A 142 -8.58 -11.60 -10.65
CA GLY A 142 -9.04 -12.87 -10.08
C GLY A 142 -8.21 -13.35 -8.90
N PHE A 143 -7.56 -12.43 -8.17
CA PHE A 143 -6.72 -12.75 -7.03
C PHE A 143 -7.55 -13.10 -5.78
N GLY A 144 -8.68 -12.41 -5.56
CA GLY A 144 -9.58 -12.68 -4.44
C GLY A 144 -8.94 -12.42 -3.07
N SER A 145 -7.88 -11.63 -3.01
CA SER A 145 -7.12 -11.37 -1.78
C SER A 145 -7.57 -10.13 -1.01
N VAL A 146 -8.55 -9.37 -1.52
CA VAL A 146 -9.11 -8.19 -0.85
C VAL A 146 -10.57 -8.44 -0.55
N PRO A 147 -11.05 -8.19 0.68
CA PRO A 147 -12.47 -8.32 1.01
C PRO A 147 -13.31 -7.39 0.14
N THR A 148 -14.55 -7.76 -0.14
CA THR A 148 -15.46 -6.93 -0.93
C THR A 148 -15.49 -5.51 -0.37
N THR A 149 -15.14 -4.53 -1.23
CA THR A 149 -15.03 -3.13 -0.85
C THR A 149 -15.77 -2.29 -1.88
N VAL A 150 -16.67 -1.42 -1.43
CA VAL A 150 -17.49 -0.57 -2.31
C VAL A 150 -17.36 0.91 -1.94
N ALA A 151 -17.59 1.79 -2.92
CA ALA A 151 -17.78 3.21 -2.68
C ALA A 151 -19.19 3.48 -2.14
N ARG A 152 -19.29 4.25 -1.06
CA ARG A 152 -20.57 4.74 -0.54
C ARG A 152 -20.58 6.27 -0.59
N VAL A 153 -21.40 6.80 -1.50
CA VAL A 153 -21.59 8.25 -1.65
C VAL A 153 -22.50 8.81 -0.55
N SER A 154 -23.51 8.02 -0.19
CA SER A 154 -24.46 8.35 0.89
C SER A 154 -24.30 7.35 2.04
N ALA A 155 -23.72 7.82 3.15
CA ALA A 155 -23.52 7.05 4.38
C ALA A 155 -23.56 7.99 5.59
N PRO A 156 -23.70 7.47 6.83
CA PRO A 156 -23.93 8.29 8.02
C PRO A 156 -22.90 9.42 8.27
N MET A 157 -21.63 9.16 7.91
CA MET A 157 -20.53 10.12 8.06
C MET A 157 -20.07 10.73 6.73
N GLY A 158 -20.90 10.64 5.64
CA GLY A 158 -20.57 11.12 4.31
C GLY A 158 -19.99 10.04 3.40
N ARG A 159 -19.42 10.46 2.27
CA ARG A 159 -18.83 9.51 1.31
C ARG A 159 -17.59 8.84 1.87
N GLY A 160 -17.34 7.60 1.44
CA GLY A 160 -16.19 6.82 1.87
C GLY A 160 -16.18 5.41 1.26
N SER A 161 -15.27 4.57 1.72
CA SER A 161 -15.25 3.14 1.42
C SER A 161 -15.99 2.35 2.49
N LEU A 162 -16.60 1.25 2.07
CA LEU A 162 -17.24 0.27 2.93
C LEU A 162 -16.73 -1.11 2.54
N GLN A 163 -15.97 -1.75 3.45
CA GLN A 163 -15.32 -3.04 3.24
C GLN A 163 -15.98 -4.09 4.13
N ALA A 164 -16.25 -5.27 3.57
CA ALA A 164 -16.75 -6.40 4.36
C ALA A 164 -15.78 -6.72 5.51
N PHE A 165 -16.31 -6.88 6.72
CA PHE A 165 -15.52 -7.30 7.86
C PHE A 165 -15.10 -8.77 7.70
N VAL A 166 -13.82 -9.06 7.94
CA VAL A 166 -13.27 -10.41 7.91
C VAL A 166 -13.19 -10.95 9.33
N PRO A 167 -13.87 -12.06 9.65
CA PRO A 167 -13.73 -12.75 10.93
C PRO A 167 -12.40 -13.52 10.96
N ALA A 168 -11.32 -12.79 11.15
CA ALA A 168 -9.97 -13.31 11.08
C ALA A 168 -9.48 -13.88 12.41
N LEU A 169 -8.41 -14.67 12.34
CA LEU A 169 -7.63 -15.09 13.50
C LEU A 169 -6.67 -13.94 13.85
N PHE A 170 -7.11 -12.97 14.64
CA PHE A 170 -6.41 -11.71 14.89
C PHE A 170 -5.07 -11.84 15.63
N SER A 171 -4.77 -13.02 16.19
CA SER A 171 -3.43 -13.34 16.72
C SER A 171 -2.41 -13.67 15.62
N GLU A 172 -2.87 -13.89 14.38
CA GLU A 172 -2.05 -14.23 13.24
C GLU A 172 -1.78 -12.99 12.37
N HIS A 173 -0.60 -12.90 11.82
CA HIS A 173 -0.17 -11.84 10.92
C HIS A 173 0.91 -12.34 9.97
N TYR A 174 1.35 -11.56 8.99
CA TYR A 174 2.31 -12.00 7.98
C TYR A 174 3.49 -12.80 8.54
N PHE A 175 4.12 -12.34 9.63
CA PHE A 175 5.34 -12.98 10.18
C PHE A 175 5.06 -14.33 10.84
N THR A 176 3.82 -14.65 11.21
CA THR A 176 3.41 -15.97 11.70
C THR A 176 2.96 -16.88 10.54
N LEU A 177 2.60 -16.29 9.40
CA LEU A 177 2.02 -16.99 8.25
C LEU A 177 3.07 -17.35 7.17
N ARG A 178 4.13 -16.55 7.03
CA ARG A 178 5.09 -16.64 5.91
C ARG A 178 5.80 -17.98 5.79
N ASP A 179 6.02 -18.67 6.92
CA ASP A 179 6.70 -19.98 6.96
C ASP A 179 5.76 -21.17 6.69
N ARG A 180 4.46 -20.90 6.48
CA ARG A 180 3.44 -21.90 6.19
C ARG A 180 3.38 -22.13 4.69
N SER A 181 3.96 -23.24 4.23
CA SER A 181 4.11 -23.56 2.80
C SER A 181 2.78 -23.62 2.04
N GLU A 182 1.69 -24.02 2.68
CA GLU A 182 0.35 -24.08 2.11
C GLU A 182 -0.23 -22.69 1.79
N LEU A 183 0.31 -21.62 2.40
CA LEU A 183 -0.12 -20.25 2.16
C LEU A 183 0.76 -19.51 1.14
N ALA A 184 1.89 -20.10 0.74
CA ALA A 184 2.89 -19.44 -0.10
C ALA A 184 2.32 -18.86 -1.40
N GLU A 185 1.43 -19.58 -2.09
CA GLU A 185 0.82 -19.10 -3.34
C GLU A 185 -0.11 -17.90 -3.10
N GLN A 186 -0.84 -17.87 -1.99
CA GLN A 186 -1.69 -16.73 -1.64
C GLN A 186 -0.84 -15.52 -1.26
N LEU A 187 0.23 -15.71 -0.48
CA LEU A 187 1.15 -14.65 -0.09
C LEU A 187 1.92 -14.08 -1.29
N LYS A 188 2.34 -14.93 -2.24
CA LYS A 188 2.92 -14.49 -3.53
C LYS A 188 1.93 -13.69 -4.36
N THR A 189 0.67 -14.11 -4.40
CA THR A 189 -0.41 -13.38 -5.08
C THR A 189 -0.63 -12.01 -4.46
N LEU A 190 -0.60 -11.92 -3.12
CA LEU A 190 -0.70 -10.65 -2.40
C LEU A 190 0.54 -9.76 -2.65
N CYS A 191 1.75 -10.33 -2.65
CA CYS A 191 2.96 -9.62 -3.03
C CYS A 191 2.85 -9.01 -4.43
N ALA A 192 2.36 -9.79 -5.40
CA ALA A 192 2.13 -9.32 -6.76
C ALA A 192 1.10 -8.16 -6.81
N LEU A 193 0.03 -8.24 -6.02
CA LEU A 193 -0.94 -7.14 -5.89
C LEU A 193 -0.28 -5.87 -5.34
N ASP A 194 0.51 -5.98 -4.27
CA ASP A 194 1.22 -4.85 -3.66
C ASP A 194 2.18 -4.17 -4.65
N LEU A 195 2.91 -4.94 -5.46
CA LEU A 195 3.80 -4.43 -6.50
C LEU A 195 3.04 -3.60 -7.55
N ILE A 196 1.91 -4.12 -8.05
CA ILE A 196 1.11 -3.46 -9.09
C ILE A 196 0.42 -2.23 -8.51
N ALA A 197 -0.22 -2.39 -7.36
CA ALA A 197 -0.92 -1.31 -6.67
C ALA A 197 0.04 -0.27 -6.07
N ASN A 198 1.36 -0.56 -5.97
CA ASN A 198 2.34 0.30 -5.31
C ASN A 198 1.94 0.58 -3.86
N SER A 199 1.63 -0.49 -3.11
CA SER A 199 1.23 -0.40 -1.70
C SER A 199 2.32 0.28 -0.88
N ALA A 200 2.00 1.38 -0.19
CA ALA A 200 2.98 2.17 0.54
C ALA A 200 2.97 1.89 2.05
N ASP A 201 2.13 0.97 2.53
CA ASP A 201 2.02 0.66 3.96
C ASP A 201 1.49 -0.77 4.23
N ARG A 202 1.96 -1.78 3.48
CA ARG A 202 1.58 -3.18 3.76
C ARG A 202 2.31 -3.69 4.98
N LYS A 203 1.67 -3.63 6.15
CA LYS A 203 2.15 -4.15 7.43
C LYS A 203 1.81 -5.63 7.60
N GLY A 204 2.44 -6.27 8.59
CA GLY A 204 2.14 -7.66 8.94
C GLY A 204 0.69 -7.86 9.35
N GLY A 205 0.14 -6.97 10.18
CA GLY A 205 -1.25 -6.99 10.62
C GLY A 205 -2.29 -6.67 9.53
N HIS A 206 -1.86 -6.17 8.36
CA HIS A 206 -2.73 -5.97 7.21
C HIS A 206 -2.90 -7.24 6.34
N CYS A 207 -2.26 -8.35 6.74
CA CYS A 207 -2.40 -9.68 6.14
C CYS A 207 -3.17 -10.56 7.11
N LEU A 208 -4.49 -10.61 6.98
CA LEU A 208 -5.37 -11.41 7.82
C LEU A 208 -5.49 -12.83 7.27
N ILE A 209 -5.80 -13.79 8.14
CA ILE A 209 -6.19 -15.14 7.77
C ILE A 209 -7.50 -15.50 8.46
N ASP A 210 -8.42 -16.11 7.73
CA ASP A 210 -9.66 -16.63 8.29
C ASP A 210 -9.56 -18.13 8.66
N GLU A 211 -10.62 -18.67 9.24
CA GLU A 211 -10.73 -20.10 9.64
C GLU A 211 -10.63 -21.09 8.45
N HIS A 212 -10.81 -20.60 7.23
CA HIS A 212 -10.72 -21.38 5.99
C HIS A 212 -9.33 -21.31 5.35
N ASN A 213 -8.34 -20.71 6.03
CA ASN A 213 -7.00 -20.42 5.51
C ASN A 213 -6.98 -19.50 4.28
N GLN A 214 -7.98 -18.63 4.13
CA GLN A 214 -7.96 -17.59 3.12
C GLN A 214 -7.20 -16.38 3.65
N ILE A 215 -6.21 -15.90 2.86
CA ILE A 215 -5.48 -14.66 3.14
C ILE A 215 -6.27 -13.47 2.60
N TRP A 216 -6.41 -12.45 3.46
CA TRP A 216 -7.09 -11.21 3.14
C TRP A 216 -6.18 -10.01 3.39
N ALA A 217 -6.11 -9.11 2.40
CA ALA A 217 -5.39 -7.84 2.48
C ALA A 217 -6.35 -6.72 2.84
N ILE A 218 -6.06 -6.03 3.93
CA ILE A 218 -6.82 -4.86 4.39
C ILE A 218 -5.96 -3.61 4.42
N ASP A 219 -6.55 -2.47 4.72
CA ASP A 219 -5.90 -1.16 4.86
C ASP A 219 -5.09 -0.75 3.62
N ASN A 220 -5.77 -0.71 2.48
CA ASN A 220 -5.18 -0.48 1.17
C ASN A 220 -5.24 1.00 0.72
N GLY A 221 -5.54 1.93 1.63
CA GLY A 221 -5.73 3.36 1.32
C GLY A 221 -4.47 4.05 0.81
N LEU A 222 -3.28 3.57 1.16
CA LEU A 222 -2.01 4.10 0.69
C LEU A 222 -1.48 3.27 -0.49
N SER A 223 -2.14 3.38 -1.64
CA SER A 223 -1.80 2.67 -2.87
C SER A 223 -1.95 3.57 -4.11
N PHE A 224 -1.57 3.08 -5.27
CA PHE A 224 -1.70 3.70 -6.59
C PHE A 224 -0.98 5.04 -6.80
N HIS A 225 -0.13 5.50 -5.88
CA HIS A 225 0.65 6.70 -6.14
C HIS A 225 1.41 6.59 -7.47
N GLU A 226 1.47 7.67 -8.26
CA GLU A 226 2.14 7.68 -9.56
C GLU A 226 3.66 7.49 -9.47
N GLU A 227 4.27 7.98 -8.38
CA GLU A 227 5.67 7.75 -8.05
C GLU A 227 5.85 6.42 -7.32
N ALA A 228 7.06 5.87 -7.35
CA ALA A 228 7.39 4.65 -6.61
C ALA A 228 7.41 4.91 -5.10
N LYS A 229 6.49 4.28 -4.38
CA LYS A 229 6.35 4.39 -2.92
C LYS A 229 6.19 3.04 -2.22
N LEU A 230 6.46 1.93 -2.92
CA LEU A 230 6.27 0.60 -2.37
C LEU A 230 6.95 0.43 -1.02
N ARG A 231 6.16 0.08 0.00
CA ARG A 231 6.59 -0.37 1.32
C ARG A 231 5.71 -1.53 1.73
N THR A 232 6.30 -2.71 1.77
CA THR A 232 5.63 -3.96 2.13
C THR A 232 6.52 -4.79 3.04
N VAL A 233 5.93 -5.63 3.88
CA VAL A 233 6.67 -6.63 4.65
C VAL A 233 6.96 -7.90 3.83
N ILE A 234 6.34 -8.06 2.64
CA ILE A 234 6.35 -9.31 1.86
C ILE A 234 7.57 -9.33 0.92
N TRP A 235 8.78 -9.52 1.48
CA TRP A 235 10.03 -9.62 0.73
C TRP A 235 10.64 -11.02 0.69
N ASP A 236 10.06 -12.00 1.40
CA ASP A 236 10.58 -13.36 1.51
C ASP A 236 10.62 -14.09 0.16
N PHE A 237 9.82 -13.66 -0.82
CA PHE A 237 9.79 -14.26 -2.18
C PHE A 237 10.75 -13.59 -3.18
N ALA A 238 11.59 -12.66 -2.75
CA ALA A 238 12.51 -11.94 -3.64
C ALA A 238 13.39 -12.92 -4.46
N GLY A 239 13.39 -12.72 -5.77
CA GLY A 239 14.10 -13.61 -6.73
C GLY A 239 13.32 -14.86 -7.13
N GLU A 240 12.21 -15.19 -6.48
CA GLU A 240 11.36 -16.29 -6.91
C GLU A 240 10.50 -15.91 -8.13
N PRO A 241 10.15 -16.89 -9.00
CA PRO A 241 9.31 -16.64 -10.16
C PRO A 241 7.89 -16.24 -9.74
N LEU A 242 7.25 -15.41 -10.54
CA LEU A 242 5.84 -15.10 -10.40
C LEU A 242 5.00 -16.37 -10.56
N PRO A 243 3.92 -16.57 -9.76
CA PRO A 243 2.95 -17.62 -10.02
C PRO A 243 2.37 -17.49 -11.44
N ASN A 244 2.26 -18.58 -12.17
CA ASN A 244 1.74 -18.58 -13.55
C ASN A 244 0.38 -17.88 -13.63
N ARG A 245 -0.53 -18.18 -12.70
CA ARG A 245 -1.85 -17.54 -12.63
C ARG A 245 -1.76 -16.02 -12.50
N SER A 246 -0.82 -15.52 -11.69
CA SER A 246 -0.62 -14.08 -11.53
C SER A 246 -0.04 -13.45 -12.81
N ALA A 247 0.90 -14.12 -13.46
CA ALA A 247 1.47 -13.65 -14.72
C ALA A 247 0.43 -13.62 -15.85
N GLU A 248 -0.40 -14.64 -15.99
CA GLU A 248 -1.51 -14.70 -16.96
C GLU A 248 -2.54 -13.57 -16.70
N ALA A 249 -2.91 -13.34 -15.45
CA ALA A 249 -3.83 -12.26 -15.07
C ALA A 249 -3.27 -10.88 -15.38
N MET A 250 -1.97 -10.65 -15.11
CA MET A 250 -1.28 -9.41 -15.47
C MET A 250 -1.21 -9.20 -16.98
N GLN A 251 -0.92 -10.27 -17.73
CA GLN A 251 -0.91 -10.22 -19.19
C GLN A 251 -2.29 -9.83 -19.72
N HIS A 252 -3.34 -10.45 -19.19
CA HIS A 252 -4.72 -10.12 -19.58
C HIS A 252 -5.07 -8.67 -19.25
N LEU A 253 -4.66 -8.17 -18.07
CA LEU A 253 -4.86 -6.76 -17.70
C LEU A 253 -4.19 -5.79 -18.70
N LEU A 254 -2.98 -6.11 -19.17
CA LEU A 254 -2.28 -5.28 -20.14
C LEU A 254 -2.96 -5.30 -21.53
N GLU A 255 -3.58 -6.42 -21.91
CA GLU A 255 -4.30 -6.57 -23.18
C GLU A 255 -5.66 -5.84 -23.18
N THR A 256 -6.37 -5.88 -22.04
CA THR A 256 -7.72 -5.32 -21.90
C THR A 256 -7.76 -3.91 -21.34
N GLY A 257 -6.69 -3.49 -20.67
CA GLY A 257 -6.64 -2.23 -19.92
C GLY A 257 -7.35 -2.32 -18.57
N LEU A 258 -7.36 -1.22 -17.84
CA LEU A 258 -8.07 -1.09 -16.56
C LEU A 258 -9.58 -1.05 -16.81
N GLY A 259 -10.35 -1.76 -15.98
CA GLY A 259 -11.80 -1.73 -16.00
C GLY A 259 -12.38 -0.34 -15.72
N ALA A 260 -13.63 -0.11 -16.10
CA ALA A 260 -14.29 1.18 -15.96
C ALA A 260 -14.28 1.69 -14.50
N GLU A 261 -14.50 0.80 -13.55
CA GLU A 261 -14.49 1.10 -12.10
C GLU A 261 -13.13 1.67 -11.65
N LEU A 262 -12.03 1.06 -12.09
CA LEU A 262 -10.68 1.56 -11.78
C LEU A 262 -10.39 2.91 -12.44
N VAL A 263 -10.86 3.11 -13.67
CA VAL A 263 -10.70 4.36 -14.41
C VAL A 263 -11.41 5.52 -13.70
N GLU A 264 -12.58 5.29 -13.10
CA GLU A 264 -13.31 6.31 -12.34
C GLU A 264 -12.67 6.64 -10.98
N LEU A 265 -11.97 5.69 -10.38
CA LEU A 265 -11.36 5.85 -9.05
C LEU A 265 -9.98 6.49 -9.10
N LEU A 266 -9.21 6.25 -10.18
CA LEU A 266 -7.82 6.65 -10.33
C LEU A 266 -7.66 7.80 -11.32
N THR A 267 -6.71 8.69 -11.05
CA THR A 267 -6.30 9.74 -12.00
C THR A 267 -5.61 9.12 -13.22
N PRO A 268 -5.58 9.80 -14.38
CA PRO A 268 -4.86 9.31 -15.56
C PRO A 268 -3.39 8.98 -15.30
N ALA A 269 -2.71 9.71 -14.42
CA ALA A 269 -1.30 9.45 -14.04
C ALA A 269 -1.17 8.15 -13.24
N GLU A 270 -2.05 7.92 -12.26
CA GLU A 270 -2.11 6.69 -11.47
C GLU A 270 -2.45 5.47 -12.34
N GLN A 271 -3.39 5.60 -13.28
CA GLN A 271 -3.74 4.57 -14.25
C GLN A 271 -2.53 4.15 -15.09
N GLN A 272 -1.83 5.12 -15.68
CA GLN A 272 -0.63 4.86 -16.47
C GLN A 272 0.48 4.24 -15.63
N ALA A 273 0.67 4.73 -14.39
CA ALA A 273 1.68 4.19 -13.49
C ALA A 273 1.37 2.73 -13.12
N THR A 274 0.11 2.39 -12.89
CA THR A 274 -0.33 1.02 -12.61
C THR A 274 -0.03 0.08 -13.79
N LEU A 275 -0.37 0.47 -15.01
CA LEU A 275 -0.06 -0.34 -16.20
C LEU A 275 1.46 -0.48 -16.44
N ARG A 276 2.24 0.60 -16.23
CA ARG A 276 3.72 0.51 -16.33
C ARG A 276 4.30 -0.46 -15.31
N ARG A 277 3.86 -0.42 -14.04
CA ARG A 277 4.31 -1.36 -13.00
C ARG A 277 3.93 -2.79 -13.36
N THR A 278 2.71 -3.02 -13.82
CA THR A 278 2.26 -4.35 -14.28
C THR A 278 3.16 -4.88 -15.40
N GLN A 279 3.46 -4.05 -16.39
CA GLN A 279 4.36 -4.41 -17.50
C GLN A 279 5.78 -4.71 -17.01
N GLN A 280 6.30 -3.92 -16.08
CA GLN A 280 7.64 -4.12 -15.53
C GLN A 280 7.73 -5.42 -14.73
N VAL A 281 6.79 -5.67 -13.79
CA VAL A 281 6.75 -6.89 -12.98
C VAL A 281 6.63 -8.13 -13.86
N LEU A 282 5.78 -8.08 -14.89
CA LEU A 282 5.61 -9.19 -15.84
C LEU A 282 6.87 -9.42 -16.69
N ALA A 283 7.54 -8.34 -17.13
CA ALA A 283 8.77 -8.44 -17.92
C ALA A 283 9.96 -9.00 -17.12
N GLU A 284 10.04 -8.69 -15.83
CA GLU A 284 11.04 -9.25 -14.92
C GLU A 284 10.76 -10.74 -14.63
N GLY A 285 9.50 -11.13 -14.57
CA GLY A 285 9.06 -12.52 -14.34
C GLY A 285 9.38 -13.08 -12.96
N HIS A 286 9.98 -12.27 -12.07
CA HIS A 286 10.38 -12.62 -10.71
C HIS A 286 10.01 -11.50 -9.75
N PHE A 287 9.83 -11.85 -8.47
CA PHE A 287 9.67 -10.86 -7.43
C PHE A 287 10.96 -10.03 -7.24
N PRO A 288 10.89 -8.71 -7.15
CA PRO A 288 12.07 -7.85 -7.01
C PRO A 288 12.72 -8.01 -5.63
N PHE A 289 14.01 -7.63 -5.55
CA PHE A 289 14.69 -7.44 -4.27
C PHE A 289 14.53 -6.00 -3.80
N ASP A 290 14.37 -5.78 -2.49
CA ASP A 290 14.55 -4.44 -1.92
C ASP A 290 16.05 -4.07 -1.96
N ARG A 291 16.41 -3.21 -2.91
CA ARG A 291 17.81 -2.73 -3.09
C ARG A 291 18.15 -1.54 -2.20
N THR A 292 17.14 -0.97 -1.54
CA THR A 292 17.30 0.27 -0.78
C THR A 292 17.36 0.06 0.73
N GLY A 293 16.82 -1.07 1.23
CA GLY A 293 16.60 -1.33 2.64
C GLY A 293 15.57 -0.39 3.28
N ARG A 294 14.82 0.38 2.47
CA ARG A 294 13.85 1.39 2.92
C ARG A 294 12.42 1.10 2.48
N SER A 295 12.20 -0.05 1.84
CA SER A 295 10.88 -0.42 1.29
C SER A 295 10.04 -1.22 2.30
N TYR A 296 10.21 -0.93 3.59
CA TYR A 296 9.40 -1.48 4.67
C TYR A 296 8.49 -0.40 5.27
N PRO A 297 7.24 -0.75 5.65
CA PRO A 297 6.39 0.14 6.43
C PRO A 297 6.90 0.27 7.88
N TRP A 298 6.46 1.29 8.60
CA TRP A 298 6.73 1.43 10.02
C TRP A 298 5.45 1.83 10.78
N PRO A 299 5.09 1.14 11.88
CA PRO A 299 5.68 -0.11 12.38
C PRO A 299 5.48 -1.27 11.41
N LEU A 300 6.16 -2.42 11.65
CA LEU A 300 6.07 -3.60 10.78
C LEU A 300 4.75 -4.38 10.96
N VAL A 301 4.12 -4.28 12.13
CA VAL A 301 2.84 -4.92 12.49
C VAL A 301 1.87 -3.88 12.96
#